data_1a913a2daaf9659a4c56081d7fdcf649
#
_entry.id   1a913a2daaf9659a4c56081d7fdcf649
#
_cell.length_a   1.000
_cell.length_b   1.000
_cell.length_c   1.000
_cell.angle_alpha   90.00
_cell.angle_beta   90.00
_cell.angle_gamma   90.00
#
_symmetry.space_group_name_H-M   'P 1'
#
loop_
_entity.id
_entity.type
_entity.pdbx_description
1 polymer ?
#
loop_
_entity_poly.entity_id
_entity_poly.type
_entity_poly.pdbx_seq_one_letter_code
_entity_poly.pdbx_strand_id
1 'polypeptide(L)'
;MLLCVIAAGIYLTVTMLFKINTIEVRTADGVVSEAGGYSSEQILQALGVHAEENIFSFDPAEKAAALEKQFPLLESIRVVRDYPNTVVVQVTEAVPTYAMQTKSGWLTLSASLKILSKDAAQPAGLATLYGGEPVSTTPGEQLDFAAAPAASSAAASESADSAASSETEVET
;
A
#
# COMPACT_ATOMS: atom_id res chain seq x y z
N MET A 1 3.52 50.47 -10.19
CA MET A 1 2.11 50.32 -10.63
C MET A 1 1.92 49.11 -11.55
N LEU A 2 2.60 49.00 -12.68
CA LEU A 2 2.42 47.86 -13.61
C LEU A 2 2.65 46.49 -12.95
N LEU A 3 3.68 46.33 -12.16
CA LEU A 3 4.03 45.11 -11.44
C LEU A 3 2.96 44.70 -10.44
N CYS A 4 2.32 45.62 -9.75
CA CYS A 4 1.22 45.37 -8.83
C CYS A 4 -0.05 44.87 -9.59
N VAL A 5 -0.33 45.41 -10.76
CA VAL A 5 -1.47 44.99 -11.59
C VAL A 5 -1.26 43.58 -12.10
N ILE A 6 -0.03 43.25 -12.55
CA ILE A 6 0.32 41.91 -13.01
C ILE A 6 0.22 40.91 -11.83
N ALA A 7 0.78 41.24 -10.68
CA ALA A 7 0.70 40.40 -9.49
C ALA A 7 -0.75 40.15 -9.03
N ALA A 8 -1.59 41.19 -9.01
CA ALA A 8 -3.00 41.07 -8.71
C ALA A 8 -3.75 40.21 -9.74
N GLY A 9 -3.43 40.36 -11.03
CA GLY A 9 -4.01 39.53 -12.10
C GLY A 9 -3.66 38.04 -11.93
N ILE A 10 -2.40 37.74 -11.66
CA ILE A 10 -1.96 36.37 -11.39
C ILE A 10 -2.64 35.80 -10.15
N TYR A 11 -2.71 36.57 -9.06
CA TYR A 11 -3.36 36.15 -7.84
C TYR A 11 -4.84 35.82 -8.04
N LEU A 12 -5.58 36.68 -8.72
CA LEU A 12 -7.00 36.44 -9.05
C LEU A 12 -7.18 35.21 -9.96
N THR A 13 -6.30 35.03 -10.93
CA THR A 13 -6.33 33.86 -11.84
C THR A 13 -6.12 32.57 -11.04
N VAL A 14 -5.10 32.51 -10.17
CA VAL A 14 -4.80 31.32 -9.37
C VAL A 14 -5.92 31.05 -8.37
N THR A 15 -6.48 32.06 -7.75
CA THR A 15 -7.54 31.87 -6.74
C THR A 15 -8.89 31.47 -7.34
N MET A 16 -9.17 31.90 -8.58
CA MET A 16 -10.46 31.59 -9.22
C MET A 16 -10.42 30.36 -10.13
N LEU A 17 -9.34 30.15 -10.89
CA LEU A 17 -9.24 29.01 -11.82
C LEU A 17 -8.97 27.68 -11.12
N PHE A 18 -8.27 27.71 -9.99
CA PHE A 18 -7.82 26.49 -9.29
C PHE A 18 -8.72 26.11 -8.11
N LYS A 19 -10.01 26.47 -8.17
CA LYS A 19 -11.00 25.94 -7.26
C LYS A 19 -11.44 24.56 -7.71
N ILE A 20 -11.56 23.65 -6.75
CA ILE A 20 -12.03 22.28 -6.98
C ILE A 20 -13.52 22.32 -7.36
N ASN A 21 -13.82 21.88 -8.56
CA ASN A 21 -15.20 21.73 -9.03
C ASN A 21 -15.66 20.28 -9.03
N THR A 22 -14.74 19.36 -9.27
CA THR A 22 -15.04 17.95 -9.42
C THR A 22 -14.09 17.12 -8.57
N ILE A 23 -14.64 16.15 -7.84
CA ILE A 23 -13.87 15.16 -7.10
C ILE A 23 -14.39 13.79 -7.51
N GLU A 24 -13.53 12.90 -7.98
CA GLU A 24 -13.90 11.61 -8.54
C GLU A 24 -13.08 10.48 -7.94
N VAL A 25 -13.70 9.30 -7.79
CA VAL A 25 -12.99 8.06 -7.49
C VAL A 25 -12.83 7.27 -8.79
N ARG A 26 -11.60 6.86 -9.10
CA ARG A 26 -11.26 6.11 -10.31
C ARG A 26 -10.48 4.84 -9.97
N THR A 27 -10.81 3.77 -10.67
CA THR A 27 -9.97 2.58 -10.78
C THR A 27 -9.21 2.60 -12.11
N ALA A 28 -8.47 1.54 -12.43
CA ALA A 28 -7.83 1.37 -13.74
C ALA A 28 -8.84 1.39 -14.90
N ASP A 29 -10.08 0.96 -14.64
CA ASP A 29 -11.15 0.85 -15.65
C ASP A 29 -11.96 2.14 -15.82
N GLY A 30 -11.77 3.14 -14.98
CA GLY A 30 -12.45 4.43 -15.07
C GLY A 30 -13.08 4.91 -13.77
N VAL A 31 -14.04 5.82 -13.88
CA VAL A 31 -14.79 6.35 -12.72
C VAL A 31 -15.72 5.28 -12.20
N VAL A 32 -15.68 5.06 -10.88
CA VAL A 32 -16.46 4.03 -10.22
C VAL A 32 -17.32 4.61 -9.09
N SER A 33 -18.45 3.97 -8.83
CA SER A 33 -19.31 4.29 -7.69
C SER A 33 -18.97 3.50 -6.42
N GLU A 34 -18.22 2.41 -6.57
CA GLU A 34 -17.82 1.51 -5.50
C GLU A 34 -16.45 0.90 -5.81
N ALA A 35 -15.61 0.70 -4.79
CA ALA A 35 -14.32 0.03 -4.89
C ALA A 35 -14.02 -0.69 -3.58
N GLY A 36 -13.62 -1.99 -3.67
CA GLY A 36 -13.27 -2.81 -2.51
C GLY A 36 -14.39 -2.94 -1.46
N GLY A 37 -15.67 -2.84 -1.87
CA GLY A 37 -16.82 -2.85 -0.97
C GLY A 37 -17.10 -1.52 -0.27
N TYR A 38 -16.40 -0.45 -0.64
CA TYR A 38 -16.63 0.91 -0.16
C TYR A 38 -17.26 1.76 -1.25
N SER A 39 -18.30 2.55 -0.92
CA SER A 39 -18.87 3.49 -1.87
C SER A 39 -17.91 4.66 -2.13
N SER A 40 -17.95 5.20 -3.35
CA SER A 40 -17.15 6.38 -3.70
C SER A 40 -17.45 7.56 -2.77
N GLU A 41 -18.70 7.71 -2.34
CA GLU A 41 -19.11 8.76 -1.41
C GLU A 41 -18.44 8.63 -0.04
N GLN A 42 -18.29 7.40 0.48
CA GLN A 42 -17.56 7.16 1.73
C GLN A 42 -16.07 7.53 1.61
N ILE A 43 -15.46 7.19 0.48
CA ILE A 43 -14.05 7.52 0.20
C ILE A 43 -13.89 9.04 0.09
N LEU A 44 -14.78 9.73 -0.63
CA LEU A 44 -14.75 11.18 -0.79
C LEU A 44 -15.03 11.92 0.52
N GLN A 45 -15.94 11.42 1.34
CA GLN A 45 -16.21 11.97 2.66
C GLN A 45 -14.99 11.85 3.59
N ALA A 46 -14.32 10.70 3.55
CA ALA A 46 -13.12 10.47 4.33
C ALA A 46 -11.91 11.30 3.84
N LEU A 47 -11.85 11.61 2.54
CA LEU A 47 -10.85 12.50 1.95
C LEU A 47 -10.89 13.88 2.62
N GLY A 48 -12.08 14.36 2.98
CA GLY A 48 -12.27 15.64 3.66
C GLY A 48 -11.79 16.83 2.84
N VAL A 49 -11.93 16.76 1.53
CA VAL A 49 -11.68 17.85 0.58
C VAL A 49 -13.03 18.24 -0.02
N HIS A 50 -13.31 19.52 -0.09
CA HIS A 50 -14.62 20.02 -0.52
C HIS A 50 -14.51 20.77 -1.84
N ALA A 51 -15.62 20.81 -2.57
CA ALA A 51 -15.77 21.70 -3.70
C ALA A 51 -15.57 23.16 -3.27
N GLU A 52 -15.14 24.01 -4.18
CA GLU A 52 -14.81 25.42 -3.96
C GLU A 52 -13.51 25.69 -3.18
N GLU A 53 -12.88 24.68 -2.58
CA GLU A 53 -11.54 24.82 -1.99
C GLU A 53 -10.47 24.98 -3.09
N ASN A 54 -9.34 25.58 -2.73
CA ASN A 54 -8.23 25.67 -3.66
C ASN A 54 -7.55 24.32 -3.80
N ILE A 55 -7.27 23.88 -5.03
CA ILE A 55 -6.64 22.58 -5.31
C ILE A 55 -5.25 22.42 -4.66
N PHE A 56 -4.62 23.52 -4.27
CA PHE A 56 -3.32 23.54 -3.58
C PHE A 56 -3.43 23.59 -2.06
N SER A 57 -4.64 23.64 -1.48
CA SER A 57 -4.84 23.78 -0.04
C SER A 57 -4.50 22.56 0.80
N PHE A 58 -4.34 21.40 0.18
CA PHE A 58 -4.07 20.14 0.88
C PHE A 58 -2.88 19.40 0.29
N ASP A 59 -2.28 18.50 1.06
CA ASP A 59 -1.24 17.57 0.58
C ASP A 59 -1.87 16.26 0.12
N PRO A 60 -1.75 15.89 -1.17
CA PRO A 60 -2.29 14.65 -1.70
C PRO A 60 -1.70 13.39 -1.06
N ALA A 61 -0.41 13.42 -0.69
CA ALA A 61 0.26 12.27 -0.10
C ALA A 61 -0.24 12.01 1.33
N GLU A 62 -0.41 13.07 2.12
CA GLU A 62 -0.98 12.97 3.47
C GLU A 62 -2.41 12.42 3.43
N LYS A 63 -3.23 12.94 2.51
CA LYS A 63 -4.61 12.48 2.33
C LYS A 63 -4.67 11.02 1.88
N ALA A 64 -3.83 10.61 0.93
CA ALA A 64 -3.74 9.23 0.50
C ALA A 64 -3.37 8.29 1.66
N ALA A 65 -2.35 8.62 2.45
CA ALA A 65 -1.93 7.83 3.60
C ALA A 65 -3.01 7.72 4.69
N ALA A 66 -3.80 8.78 4.89
CA ALA A 66 -4.93 8.75 5.82
C ALA A 66 -6.06 7.83 5.33
N LEU A 67 -6.36 7.86 4.03
CA LEU A 67 -7.36 6.99 3.41
C LEU A 67 -6.94 5.51 3.44
N GLU A 68 -5.68 5.19 3.18
CA GLU A 68 -5.18 3.81 3.20
C GLU A 68 -5.35 3.13 4.56
N LYS A 69 -5.28 3.89 5.65
CA LYS A 69 -5.53 3.39 7.02
C LYS A 69 -7.01 3.14 7.28
N GLN A 70 -7.90 3.91 6.66
CA GLN A 70 -9.34 3.79 6.85
C GLN A 70 -9.98 2.72 5.96
N PHE A 71 -9.37 2.44 4.80
CA PHE A 71 -9.89 1.53 3.80
C PHE A 71 -8.94 0.35 3.54
N PRO A 72 -8.85 -0.63 4.45
CA PRO A 72 -7.90 -1.74 4.36
C PRO A 72 -8.11 -2.64 3.13
N LEU A 73 -9.34 -2.74 2.60
CA LEU A 73 -9.64 -3.54 1.41
C LEU A 73 -9.24 -2.87 0.09
N LEU A 74 -8.68 -1.66 0.15
CA LEU A 74 -8.04 -1.03 -0.99
C LEU A 74 -6.53 -1.27 -0.92
N GLU A 75 -5.96 -1.81 -1.98
CA GLU A 75 -4.53 -2.14 -2.07
C GLU A 75 -3.67 -0.87 -2.03
N SER A 76 -4.03 0.09 -2.85
CA SER A 76 -3.38 1.39 -2.88
C SER A 76 -4.38 2.51 -3.15
N ILE A 77 -4.13 3.65 -2.56
CA ILE A 77 -4.90 4.88 -2.78
C ILE A 77 -3.92 5.97 -3.18
N ARG A 78 -4.22 6.66 -4.25
CA ARG A 78 -3.44 7.80 -4.72
C ARG A 78 -4.35 8.98 -4.99
N VAL A 79 -4.08 10.10 -4.36
CA VAL A 79 -4.79 11.36 -4.62
C VAL A 79 -3.99 12.16 -5.65
N VAL A 80 -4.61 12.49 -6.75
CA VAL A 80 -3.98 13.20 -7.89
C VAL A 80 -4.76 14.47 -8.18
N ARG A 81 -4.04 15.55 -8.45
CA ARG A 81 -4.64 16.81 -8.93
C ARG A 81 -4.68 16.77 -10.44
N ASP A 82 -5.87 16.79 -11.00
CA ASP A 82 -6.09 16.89 -12.45
C ASP A 82 -6.50 18.35 -12.76
N TYR A 83 -5.51 19.11 -13.18
CA TYR A 83 -5.65 20.54 -13.39
C TYR A 83 -6.63 20.89 -14.51
N PRO A 84 -7.38 22.01 -14.40
CA PRO A 84 -7.21 23.07 -13.40
C PRO A 84 -8.01 22.88 -12.11
N ASN A 85 -9.04 22.02 -12.07
CA ASN A 85 -10.10 22.08 -11.05
C ASN A 85 -10.66 20.71 -10.62
N THR A 86 -9.97 19.62 -10.93
CA THR A 86 -10.42 18.27 -10.62
C THR A 86 -9.45 17.58 -9.65
N VAL A 87 -9.99 16.87 -8.66
CA VAL A 87 -9.24 15.98 -7.78
C VAL A 87 -9.68 14.55 -8.07
N VAL A 88 -8.72 13.68 -8.36
CA VAL A 88 -8.96 12.28 -8.66
C VAL A 88 -8.37 11.42 -7.55
N VAL A 89 -9.21 10.59 -6.93
CA VAL A 89 -8.78 9.55 -6.00
C VAL A 89 -8.67 8.26 -6.80
N GLN A 90 -7.44 7.89 -7.16
CA GLN A 90 -7.17 6.63 -7.84
C GLN A 90 -7.08 5.53 -6.78
N VAL A 91 -7.88 4.48 -6.95
CA VAL A 91 -7.94 3.35 -6.04
C VAL A 91 -7.65 2.05 -6.78
N THR A 92 -6.97 1.14 -6.11
CA THR A 92 -6.79 -0.25 -6.55
C THR A 92 -7.37 -1.15 -5.49
N GLU A 93 -8.21 -2.08 -5.88
CA GLU A 93 -8.80 -3.05 -4.96
C GLU A 93 -7.78 -4.08 -4.51
N ALA A 94 -7.82 -4.44 -3.25
CA ALA A 94 -6.98 -5.47 -2.70
C ALA A 94 -7.59 -6.85 -2.98
N VAL A 95 -6.79 -7.75 -3.54
CA VAL A 95 -7.20 -9.13 -3.80
C VAL A 95 -6.62 -10.03 -2.70
N PRO A 96 -7.47 -10.71 -1.91
CA PRO A 96 -7.02 -11.69 -0.94
C PRO A 96 -6.22 -12.81 -1.64
N THR A 97 -4.97 -13.00 -1.23
CA THR A 97 -4.06 -13.95 -1.89
C THR A 97 -3.47 -14.96 -0.91
N TYR A 98 -3.12 -14.50 0.28
CA TYR A 98 -2.49 -15.33 1.30
C TYR A 98 -3.27 -15.32 2.60
N ALA A 99 -3.17 -16.43 3.35
CA ALA A 99 -3.60 -16.55 4.72
C ALA A 99 -2.40 -16.88 5.61
N MET A 100 -2.24 -16.17 6.72
CA MET A 100 -1.15 -16.40 7.68
C MET A 100 -1.70 -16.66 9.05
N GLN A 101 -1.23 -17.73 9.69
CA GLN A 101 -1.58 -18.03 11.07
C GLN A 101 -0.70 -17.24 12.05
N THR A 102 -1.34 -16.61 13.03
CA THR A 102 -0.70 -15.89 14.13
C THR A 102 -1.20 -16.42 15.48
N LYS A 103 -0.59 -16.02 16.56
CA LYS A 103 -1.07 -16.38 17.92
C LYS A 103 -2.49 -15.90 18.21
N SER A 104 -2.92 -14.84 17.52
CA SER A 104 -4.21 -14.19 17.77
C SER A 104 -5.29 -14.49 16.72
N GLY A 105 -5.03 -15.43 15.79
CA GLY A 105 -5.95 -15.83 14.74
C GLY A 105 -5.28 -15.90 13.36
N TRP A 106 -6.07 -15.75 12.32
CA TRP A 106 -5.62 -15.78 10.96
C TRP A 106 -5.66 -14.37 10.36
N LEU A 107 -4.64 -14.04 9.59
CA LEU A 107 -4.59 -12.81 8.80
C LEU A 107 -4.84 -13.15 7.34
N THR A 108 -5.70 -12.39 6.71
CA THR A 108 -5.86 -12.38 5.26
C THR A 108 -4.97 -11.28 4.67
N LEU A 109 -4.15 -11.63 3.70
CA LEU A 109 -3.17 -10.74 3.12
C LEU A 109 -3.39 -10.60 1.61
N SER A 110 -3.09 -9.42 1.08
CA SER A 110 -3.02 -9.18 -0.36
C SER A 110 -1.73 -9.72 -0.97
N ALA A 111 -1.60 -9.61 -2.28
CA ALA A 111 -0.38 -10.00 -2.99
C ALA A 111 0.84 -9.16 -2.57
N SER A 112 0.65 -7.91 -2.14
CA SER A 112 1.72 -7.05 -1.60
C SER A 112 1.97 -7.25 -0.10
N LEU A 113 1.32 -8.25 0.53
CA LEU A 113 1.40 -8.52 1.96
C LEU A 113 0.78 -7.41 2.84
N LYS A 114 -0.20 -6.69 2.32
CA LYS A 114 -1.03 -5.79 3.13
C LYS A 114 -2.06 -6.62 3.90
N ILE A 115 -2.27 -6.29 5.17
CA ILE A 115 -3.23 -6.97 6.04
C ILE A 115 -4.63 -6.47 5.69
N LEU A 116 -5.49 -7.36 5.17
CA LEU A 116 -6.84 -7.03 4.75
C LEU A 116 -7.84 -7.25 5.88
N SER A 117 -7.77 -8.41 6.52
CA SER A 117 -8.64 -8.76 7.64
C SER A 117 -7.93 -9.64 8.65
N LYS A 118 -8.54 -9.74 9.83
CA LYS A 118 -8.14 -10.66 10.89
C LYS A 118 -9.33 -11.49 11.28
N ASP A 119 -9.20 -12.80 11.16
CA ASP A 119 -10.26 -13.77 11.34
C ASP A 119 -9.89 -14.80 12.40
N ALA A 120 -10.90 -15.36 13.06
CA ALA A 120 -10.69 -16.44 14.06
C ALA A 120 -10.40 -17.79 13.40
N ALA A 121 -10.90 -18.00 12.16
CA ALA A 121 -10.74 -19.24 11.40
C ALA A 121 -9.93 -19.01 10.13
N GLN A 122 -9.34 -20.08 9.62
CA GLN A 122 -8.58 -20.03 8.38
C GLN A 122 -9.50 -19.67 7.19
N PRO A 123 -9.18 -18.61 6.42
CA PRO A 123 -9.89 -18.29 5.20
C PRO A 123 -9.71 -19.42 4.16
N ALA A 124 -10.82 -19.83 3.54
CA ALA A 124 -10.79 -20.89 2.52
C ALA A 124 -10.22 -20.37 1.19
N GLY A 125 -9.51 -21.25 0.48
CA GLY A 125 -9.06 -20.96 -0.90
C GLY A 125 -7.84 -20.05 -1.04
N LEU A 126 -7.21 -19.67 0.07
CA LEU A 126 -6.00 -18.84 0.05
C LEU A 126 -4.74 -19.69 0.28
N ALA A 127 -3.64 -19.28 -0.33
CA ALA A 127 -2.34 -19.92 -0.08
C ALA A 127 -1.86 -19.57 1.34
N THR A 128 -1.44 -20.59 2.09
CA THR A 128 -0.97 -20.39 3.46
C THR A 128 0.48 -19.89 3.46
N LEU A 129 0.69 -18.75 4.07
CA LEU A 129 2.01 -18.17 4.29
C LEU A 129 2.50 -18.59 5.69
N TYR A 130 3.71 -19.13 5.73
CA TYR A 130 4.39 -19.48 6.99
C TYR A 130 5.49 -18.46 7.28
N GLY A 131 5.48 -17.91 8.49
CA GLY A 131 6.46 -16.92 8.92
C GLY A 131 6.52 -16.78 10.42
N GLY A 132 7.33 -15.83 10.90
CA GLY A 132 7.39 -15.45 12.30
C GLY A 132 6.14 -14.68 12.75
N GLU A 133 6.11 -14.30 14.03
CA GLU A 133 5.03 -13.44 14.52
C GLU A 133 5.19 -12.02 13.95
N PRO A 134 4.16 -11.45 13.32
CA PRO A 134 4.22 -10.11 12.80
C PRO A 134 4.28 -9.05 13.91
N VAL A 135 4.88 -7.91 13.62
CA VAL A 135 4.95 -6.75 14.52
C VAL A 135 3.55 -6.16 14.75
N SER A 136 2.74 -6.12 13.71
CA SER A 136 1.36 -5.65 13.76
C SER A 136 0.41 -6.66 13.12
N THR A 137 -0.83 -6.67 13.60
CA THR A 137 -1.94 -7.46 13.04
C THR A 137 -3.13 -6.57 12.69
N THR A 138 -2.89 -5.26 12.53
CA THR A 138 -3.93 -4.28 12.26
C THR A 138 -4.29 -4.28 10.77
N PRO A 139 -5.55 -4.44 10.39
CA PRO A 139 -5.97 -4.29 9.00
C PRO A 139 -5.60 -2.91 8.44
N GLY A 140 -5.14 -2.89 7.19
CA GLY A 140 -4.67 -1.68 6.50
C GLY A 140 -3.16 -1.44 6.60
N GLU A 141 -2.47 -2.13 7.50
CA GLU A 141 -1.02 -2.04 7.63
C GLU A 141 -0.30 -3.09 6.75
N GLN A 142 0.96 -2.80 6.44
CA GLN A 142 1.84 -3.73 5.75
C GLN A 142 2.30 -4.81 6.75
N LEU A 143 2.35 -6.06 6.29
CA LEU A 143 2.93 -7.14 7.09
C LEU A 143 4.41 -6.88 7.30
N ASP A 144 4.81 -6.76 8.55
CA ASP A 144 6.20 -6.59 8.95
C ASP A 144 6.55 -7.59 10.06
N PHE A 145 7.78 -8.08 10.04
CA PHE A 145 8.27 -8.99 11.06
C PHE A 145 9.32 -8.28 11.91
N ALA A 146 9.28 -8.49 13.22
CA ALA A 146 10.39 -8.11 14.08
C ALA A 146 11.68 -8.72 13.50
N ALA A 147 12.68 -7.89 13.22
CA ALA A 147 13.97 -8.37 12.73
C ALA A 147 14.45 -9.50 13.61
N ALA A 148 14.57 -10.70 13.07
CA ALA A 148 15.19 -11.79 13.79
C ALA A 148 16.59 -11.32 14.21
N PRO A 149 17.02 -11.52 15.46
CA PRO A 149 18.41 -11.26 15.82
C PRO A 149 19.26 -12.02 14.81
N ALA A 150 20.14 -11.31 14.12
CA ALA A 150 20.99 -11.86 13.08
C ALA A 150 21.62 -13.15 13.56
N ALA A 151 21.06 -14.29 13.18
CA ALA A 151 21.69 -15.57 13.37
C ALA A 151 22.95 -15.50 12.51
N SER A 152 24.06 -15.32 13.19
CA SER A 152 25.39 -15.31 12.60
C SER A 152 25.49 -16.49 11.64
N SER A 153 25.76 -16.21 10.39
CA SER A 153 26.15 -17.18 9.38
C SER A 153 27.54 -17.74 9.72
N ALA A 154 27.58 -18.65 10.68
CA ALA A 154 28.76 -19.38 11.10
C ALA A 154 28.40 -20.86 11.18
N ALA A 155 28.12 -21.48 10.04
CA ALA A 155 28.14 -22.92 9.89
C ALA A 155 27.92 -23.32 8.42
N ALA A 156 28.83 -23.00 7.55
CA ALA A 156 28.96 -23.66 6.24
C ALA A 156 30.37 -23.51 5.68
N SER A 157 31.34 -24.01 6.43
CA SER A 157 32.67 -24.27 5.89
C SER A 157 33.35 -25.32 6.75
N GLU A 158 32.94 -26.57 6.63
CA GLU A 158 33.72 -27.74 7.00
C GLU A 158 33.01 -28.97 6.43
N SER A 159 33.43 -29.39 5.29
CA SER A 159 33.39 -30.77 4.79
C SER A 159 33.74 -30.82 3.31
N ALA A 160 34.97 -30.49 2.98
CA ALA A 160 35.54 -30.88 1.71
C ALA A 160 37.04 -31.02 1.91
N ASP A 161 37.45 -32.06 2.61
CA ASP A 161 38.76 -32.64 2.47
C ASP A 161 38.74 -34.00 3.14
N SER A 162 38.64 -35.03 2.36
CA SER A 162 39.16 -36.37 2.62
C SER A 162 38.66 -37.36 1.58
N ALA A 163 39.31 -37.44 0.47
CA ALA A 163 39.37 -38.66 -0.34
C ALA A 163 40.41 -38.52 -1.46
N ALA A 164 41.65 -38.59 -1.11
CA ALA A 164 42.71 -38.94 -2.06
C ALA A 164 43.74 -39.76 -1.31
N SER A 165 43.72 -41.08 -1.50
CA SER A 165 44.91 -41.94 -1.46
C SER A 165 44.48 -43.38 -1.30
N SER A 166 44.47 -44.12 -2.35
CA SER A 166 44.88 -45.55 -2.34
C SER A 166 45.37 -45.92 -3.73
N GLU A 167 46.63 -45.69 -3.95
CA GLU A 167 47.43 -46.45 -4.91
C GLU A 167 47.40 -47.92 -4.51
N THR A 168 47.07 -48.75 -5.43
CA THR A 168 47.39 -50.16 -5.30
C THR A 168 48.23 -50.55 -6.50
N GLU A 169 49.49 -50.67 -6.20
CA GLU A 169 50.49 -51.38 -6.94
C GLU A 169 50.14 -52.85 -6.99
N VAL A 170 50.17 -53.48 -8.14
CA VAL A 170 50.30 -54.94 -8.33
C VAL A 170 51.26 -55.19 -9.45
N GLU A 171 52.35 -55.72 -9.01
CA GLU A 171 53.43 -56.36 -9.78
C GLU A 171 53.02 -57.76 -10.19
N THR A 172 53.41 -58.19 -11.36
CA THR A 172 53.93 -59.44 -11.95
C THR A 172 53.19 -59.87 -13.20
#